data_0d6fdc0a1c1b82485171dabd012eb545
#
_entry.id   0d6fdc0a1c1b82485171dabd012eb545
#
_cell.length_a   1.000
_cell.length_b   1.000
_cell.length_c   1.000
_cell.angle_alpha   90.00
_cell.angle_beta   90.00
_cell.angle_gamma   90.00
#
_symmetry.space_group_name_H-M   'P 1'
#
loop_
_entity.id
_entity.type
_entity.pdbx_description
1 polymer ?
#
loop_
_entity_poly.entity_id
_entity_poly.type
_entity_poly.pdbx_seq_one_letter_code
_entity_poly.pdbx_strand_id
1 'polypeptide(L)'
;VLDGRSKRVPEAAIRENQETMRWYGRNGIPLEVNEAHHWSLRDSHDAVAVVMAYLAAYNAKAMGVRHYMAQYMFNTPPMVTPAMDLAKMLAKIMLIESLHDNEFTSYRQVRAGLLHLSPRGNAAKGQLAASTVHALQIKPHIIHVVGYCEGDHAAEAQDVIESCEIVQGVIQNCYSGNADSLSDPTVTARRDELLEDASAIL
;
A
#
# COMPACT_ATOMS: atom_id res chain seq x y z
N VAL A 1 1.13 17.93 -10.26
CA VAL A 1 0.11 17.43 -9.34
C VAL A 1 -1.08 18.38 -9.37
N LEU A 2 -2.27 17.85 -9.71
CA LEU A 2 -3.47 18.65 -10.02
C LEU A 2 -4.21 19.20 -8.77
N ASP A 3 -3.71 18.91 -7.57
CA ASP A 3 -4.31 19.36 -6.30
C ASP A 3 -3.79 20.70 -5.79
N GLY A 4 -3.03 21.41 -6.61
CA GLY A 4 -2.49 22.75 -6.28
C GLY A 4 -1.25 22.76 -5.39
N ARG A 5 -0.79 21.63 -4.87
CA ARG A 5 0.44 21.54 -4.05
C ARG A 5 1.71 21.74 -4.86
N SER A 6 1.64 21.58 -6.18
CA SER A 6 2.74 21.84 -7.09
C SER A 6 2.28 22.66 -8.28
N LYS A 7 3.09 23.64 -8.68
CA LYS A 7 2.88 24.43 -9.90
C LYS A 7 3.47 23.78 -11.15
N ARG A 8 4.09 22.58 -11.02
CA ARG A 8 4.70 21.88 -12.14
C ARG A 8 3.63 21.31 -13.05
N VAL A 9 3.86 21.39 -14.35
CA VAL A 9 3.05 20.65 -15.33
C VAL A 9 3.31 19.15 -15.19
N PRO A 10 2.33 18.27 -15.49
CA PRO A 10 2.44 16.82 -15.27
C PRO A 10 3.69 16.20 -15.89
N GLU A 11 4.04 16.57 -17.11
CA GLU A 11 5.21 16.02 -17.81
C GLU A 11 6.53 16.35 -17.11
N ALA A 12 6.67 17.56 -16.57
CA ALA A 12 7.85 17.97 -15.83
C ALA A 12 7.95 17.20 -14.49
N ALA A 13 6.82 17.00 -13.82
CA ALA A 13 6.77 16.23 -12.58
C ALA A 13 7.11 14.74 -12.81
N ILE A 14 6.62 14.14 -13.89
CA ILE A 14 6.94 12.76 -14.27
C ILE A 14 8.45 12.61 -14.54
N ARG A 15 9.02 13.52 -15.35
CA ARG A 15 10.46 13.49 -15.68
C ARG A 15 11.34 13.59 -14.43
N GLU A 16 11.02 14.48 -13.51
CA GLU A 16 11.75 14.64 -12.26
C GLU A 16 11.68 13.38 -11.39
N ASN A 17 10.49 12.75 -11.28
CA ASN A 17 10.36 11.48 -10.59
C ASN A 17 11.17 10.37 -11.28
N GLN A 18 11.15 10.28 -12.61
CA GLN A 18 11.93 9.31 -13.36
C GLN A 18 13.45 9.54 -13.20
N GLU A 19 13.91 10.80 -13.13
CA GLU A 19 15.31 11.12 -12.84
C GLU A 19 15.72 10.68 -11.44
N THR A 20 14.84 10.90 -10.47
CA THR A 20 15.03 10.42 -9.08
C THR A 20 15.11 8.88 -9.05
N MET A 21 14.16 8.18 -9.67
CA MET A 21 14.18 6.72 -9.79
C MET A 21 15.48 6.22 -10.45
N ARG A 22 15.92 6.87 -11.53
CA ARG A 22 17.17 6.53 -12.22
C ARG A 22 18.38 6.72 -11.33
N TRP A 23 18.38 7.74 -10.47
CA TRP A 23 19.45 7.94 -9.50
C TRP A 23 19.49 6.79 -8.47
N TYR A 24 18.32 6.37 -7.94
CA TYR A 24 18.23 5.21 -7.04
C TYR A 24 18.72 3.93 -7.72
N GLY A 25 18.29 3.68 -8.95
CA GLY A 25 18.72 2.51 -9.72
C GLY A 25 20.23 2.45 -9.93
N ARG A 26 20.86 3.57 -10.32
CA ARG A 26 22.32 3.66 -10.53
C ARG A 26 23.13 3.43 -9.25
N ASN A 27 22.58 3.79 -8.10
CA ASN A 27 23.23 3.64 -6.81
C ASN A 27 22.88 2.33 -6.09
N GLY A 28 22.04 1.47 -6.68
CA GLY A 28 21.62 0.20 -6.08
C GLY A 28 20.79 0.37 -4.81
N ILE A 29 20.12 1.51 -4.65
CA ILE A 29 19.32 1.82 -3.46
C ILE A 29 17.88 1.37 -3.72
N PRO A 30 17.26 0.58 -2.80
CA PRO A 30 15.85 0.23 -2.89
C PRO A 30 14.96 1.47 -2.91
N LEU A 31 13.88 1.44 -3.69
CA LEU A 31 12.97 2.57 -3.85
C LEU A 31 11.54 2.21 -3.43
N GLU A 32 10.92 3.08 -2.65
CA GLU A 32 9.48 3.10 -2.39
C GLU A 32 8.82 4.26 -3.12
N VAL A 33 7.63 4.03 -3.69
CA VAL A 33 6.77 5.08 -4.29
C VAL A 33 5.38 5.02 -3.68
N ASN A 34 4.95 6.11 -3.09
CA ASN A 34 3.71 6.26 -2.32
C ASN A 34 2.51 6.77 -3.16
N GLU A 35 2.44 6.49 -4.46
CA GLU A 35 1.43 7.11 -5.31
C GLU A 35 0.06 6.41 -5.31
N ALA A 36 0.05 5.08 -5.17
CA ALA A 36 -1.15 4.27 -5.38
C ALA A 36 -2.31 4.61 -4.44
N HIS A 37 -2.02 4.90 -3.17
CA HIS A 37 -3.04 5.22 -2.18
C HIS A 37 -3.62 6.63 -2.32
N HIS A 38 -2.93 7.55 -2.96
CA HIS A 38 -3.45 8.91 -3.21
C HIS A 38 -4.72 8.92 -4.06
N TRP A 39 -4.87 7.96 -4.96
CA TRP A 39 -6.08 7.84 -5.78
C TRP A 39 -7.25 7.32 -4.97
N SER A 40 -7.04 6.30 -4.13
CA SER A 40 -8.06 5.79 -3.21
C SER A 40 -8.50 6.86 -2.18
N LEU A 41 -7.58 7.72 -1.72
CA LEU A 41 -7.90 8.85 -0.84
C LEU A 41 -8.74 9.96 -1.52
N ARG A 42 -8.85 9.93 -2.84
CA ARG A 42 -9.65 10.88 -3.64
C ARG A 42 -10.89 10.24 -4.26
N ASP A 43 -11.35 9.15 -3.67
CA ASP A 43 -12.54 8.40 -4.10
C ASP A 43 -12.49 7.96 -5.58
N SER A 44 -11.30 7.76 -6.12
CA SER A 44 -11.15 7.16 -7.44
C SER A 44 -11.56 5.69 -7.41
N HIS A 45 -12.08 5.20 -8.53
CA HIS A 45 -12.38 3.78 -8.67
C HIS A 45 -11.15 2.90 -8.37
N ASP A 46 -11.34 1.77 -7.72
CA ASP A 46 -10.24 0.90 -7.28
C ASP A 46 -9.34 0.44 -8.45
N ALA A 47 -9.91 0.25 -9.66
CA ALA A 47 -9.12 -0.08 -10.84
C ALA A 47 -8.05 0.99 -11.16
N VAL A 48 -8.36 2.27 -10.96
CA VAL A 48 -7.38 3.37 -11.14
C VAL A 48 -6.24 3.23 -10.13
N ALA A 49 -6.54 2.90 -8.87
CA ALA A 49 -5.51 2.67 -7.86
C ALA A 49 -4.63 1.45 -8.18
N VAL A 50 -5.21 0.40 -8.78
CA VAL A 50 -4.48 -0.79 -9.24
C VAL A 50 -3.54 -0.44 -10.40
N VAL A 51 -4.04 0.27 -11.42
CA VAL A 51 -3.25 0.74 -12.57
C VAL A 51 -2.10 1.65 -12.13
N MET A 52 -2.36 2.60 -11.23
CA MET A 52 -1.31 3.53 -10.75
C MET A 52 -0.21 2.81 -9.97
N ALA A 53 -0.55 1.78 -9.20
CA ALA A 53 0.43 0.95 -8.51
C ALA A 53 1.34 0.20 -9.51
N TYR A 54 0.74 -0.36 -10.56
CA TYR A 54 1.48 -0.99 -11.65
C TYR A 54 2.40 -0.01 -12.38
N LEU A 55 1.87 1.16 -12.79
CA LEU A 55 2.63 2.17 -13.51
C LEU A 55 3.82 2.72 -12.71
N ALA A 56 3.69 2.83 -11.37
CA ALA A 56 4.79 3.22 -10.51
C ALA A 56 5.91 2.17 -10.51
N ALA A 57 5.56 0.90 -10.33
CA ALA A 57 6.52 -0.20 -10.39
C ALA A 57 7.15 -0.33 -11.77
N TYR A 58 6.36 -0.19 -12.84
CA TYR A 58 6.84 -0.19 -14.23
C TYR A 58 7.85 0.93 -14.48
N ASN A 59 7.55 2.16 -14.05
CA ASN A 59 8.48 3.28 -14.17
C ASN A 59 9.77 3.04 -13.38
N ALA A 60 9.67 2.54 -12.15
CA ALA A 60 10.84 2.21 -11.35
C ALA A 60 11.75 1.19 -12.05
N LYS A 61 11.16 0.09 -12.57
CA LYS A 61 11.86 -0.91 -13.36
C LYS A 61 12.51 -0.29 -14.60
N ALA A 62 11.78 0.47 -15.40
CA ALA A 62 12.25 1.14 -16.59
C ALA A 62 13.40 2.14 -16.32
N MET A 63 13.47 2.67 -15.11
CA MET A 63 14.56 3.56 -14.67
C MET A 63 15.73 2.82 -14.00
N GLY A 64 15.73 1.49 -14.00
CA GLY A 64 16.84 0.65 -13.52
C GLY A 64 16.83 0.38 -12.02
N VAL A 65 15.70 0.61 -11.33
CA VAL A 65 15.55 0.20 -9.94
C VAL A 65 15.45 -1.33 -9.89
N ARG A 66 16.23 -1.97 -9.03
CA ARG A 66 16.24 -3.44 -8.87
C ARG A 66 15.35 -3.92 -7.73
N HIS A 67 15.27 -3.15 -6.67
CA HIS A 67 14.53 -3.49 -5.45
C HIS A 67 13.46 -2.43 -5.21
N TYR A 68 12.20 -2.80 -5.42
CA TYR A 68 11.05 -1.91 -5.31
C TYR A 68 10.20 -2.25 -4.09
N MET A 69 9.99 -1.27 -3.19
CA MET A 69 9.09 -1.40 -2.04
C MET A 69 7.69 -1.02 -2.50
N ALA A 70 6.87 -2.02 -2.83
CA ALA A 70 5.48 -1.82 -3.19
C ALA A 70 4.65 -1.59 -1.94
N GLN A 71 4.06 -0.41 -1.81
CA GLN A 71 3.24 -0.05 -0.66
C GLN A 71 1.77 -0.44 -0.86
N TYR A 72 1.24 -1.17 0.11
CA TYR A 72 -0.17 -1.59 0.19
C TYR A 72 -0.81 -0.94 1.40
N MET A 73 -1.61 0.11 1.18
CA MET A 73 -2.31 0.82 2.23
C MET A 73 -3.71 0.24 2.41
N PHE A 74 -3.91 -0.44 3.54
CA PHE A 74 -5.19 -0.99 3.94
C PHE A 74 -6.13 0.08 4.50
N ASN A 75 -7.44 -0.19 4.52
CA ASN A 75 -8.49 0.70 4.99
C ASN A 75 -8.51 2.05 4.25
N THR A 76 -8.25 2.03 2.96
CA THR A 76 -8.23 3.21 2.12
C THR A 76 -9.02 2.96 0.82
N PRO A 77 -10.15 3.67 0.59
CA PRO A 77 -10.72 4.71 1.45
C PRO A 77 -11.23 4.19 2.81
N PRO A 78 -11.47 5.05 3.79
CA PRO A 78 -12.13 4.66 5.03
C PRO A 78 -13.46 3.94 4.76
N MET A 79 -13.83 2.98 5.61
CA MET A 79 -15.07 2.19 5.48
C MET A 79 -15.10 1.17 4.32
N VAL A 80 -14.00 0.98 3.58
CA VAL A 80 -13.89 -0.14 2.65
C VAL A 80 -14.06 -1.47 3.40
N THR A 81 -14.83 -2.40 2.82
CA THR A 81 -14.98 -3.71 3.46
C THR A 81 -13.69 -4.52 3.38
N PRO A 82 -13.39 -5.39 4.35
CA PRO A 82 -12.20 -6.23 4.33
C PRO A 82 -12.04 -7.03 3.03
N ALA A 83 -13.12 -7.60 2.51
CA ALA A 83 -13.08 -8.38 1.26
C ALA A 83 -12.67 -7.51 0.06
N MET A 84 -13.26 -6.31 -0.08
CA MET A 84 -12.92 -5.40 -1.17
C MET A 84 -11.49 -4.86 -1.07
N ASP A 85 -11.03 -4.58 0.15
CA ASP A 85 -9.66 -4.12 0.39
C ASP A 85 -8.63 -5.22 0.04
N LEU A 86 -8.85 -6.46 0.49
CA LEU A 86 -8.01 -7.60 0.10
C LEU A 86 -8.00 -7.85 -1.40
N ALA A 87 -9.15 -7.82 -2.06
CA ALA A 87 -9.26 -8.01 -3.50
C ALA A 87 -8.41 -6.98 -4.27
N LYS A 88 -8.49 -5.70 -3.87
CA LYS A 88 -7.67 -4.63 -4.43
C LYS A 88 -6.18 -4.86 -4.20
N MET A 89 -5.77 -5.30 -3.00
CA MET A 89 -4.36 -5.59 -2.72
C MET A 89 -3.86 -6.78 -3.55
N LEU A 90 -4.67 -7.84 -3.70
CA LEU A 90 -4.31 -8.98 -4.55
C LEU A 90 -4.15 -8.58 -6.01
N ALA A 91 -5.05 -7.77 -6.55
CA ALA A 91 -4.95 -7.27 -7.92
C ALA A 91 -3.65 -6.46 -8.14
N LYS A 92 -3.30 -5.56 -7.21
CA LYS A 92 -2.03 -4.83 -7.24
C LYS A 92 -0.82 -5.77 -7.20
N ILE A 93 -0.83 -6.76 -6.30
CA ILE A 93 0.25 -7.74 -6.16
C ILE A 93 0.46 -8.48 -7.48
N MET A 94 -0.60 -9.01 -8.07
CA MET A 94 -0.51 -9.79 -9.31
C MET A 94 0.07 -8.97 -10.45
N LEU A 95 -0.36 -7.72 -10.63
CA LEU A 95 0.19 -6.85 -11.67
C LEU A 95 1.64 -6.43 -11.39
N ILE A 96 1.96 -6.03 -10.17
CA ILE A 96 3.34 -5.61 -9.83
C ILE A 96 4.31 -6.79 -9.93
N GLU A 97 3.93 -7.96 -9.42
CA GLU A 97 4.78 -9.15 -9.47
C GLU A 97 4.93 -9.74 -10.89
N SER A 98 4.01 -9.44 -11.82
CA SER A 98 4.19 -9.77 -13.24
C SER A 98 5.38 -9.04 -13.89
N LEU A 99 5.89 -7.99 -13.26
CA LEU A 99 7.09 -7.27 -13.70
C LEU A 99 8.40 -7.92 -13.23
N HIS A 100 8.35 -8.91 -12.33
CA HIS A 100 9.56 -9.57 -11.79
C HIS A 100 10.36 -10.25 -12.89
N ASP A 101 11.69 -10.11 -12.82
CA ASP A 101 12.67 -10.81 -13.63
C ASP A 101 14.02 -10.86 -12.90
N ASN A 102 15.10 -11.16 -13.61
CA ASN A 102 16.46 -11.24 -13.03
C ASN A 102 17.00 -9.87 -12.55
N GLU A 103 16.42 -8.76 -12.99
CA GLU A 103 16.88 -7.40 -12.71
C GLU A 103 15.90 -6.60 -11.86
N PHE A 104 14.69 -7.11 -11.60
CA PHE A 104 13.66 -6.39 -10.84
C PHE A 104 12.87 -7.31 -9.90
N THR A 105 12.81 -6.94 -8.63
CA THR A 105 12.03 -7.62 -7.59
C THR A 105 11.29 -6.59 -6.75
N SER A 106 10.00 -6.83 -6.46
CA SER A 106 9.24 -6.03 -5.51
C SER A 106 9.09 -6.73 -4.16
N TYR A 107 8.99 -5.91 -3.12
CA TYR A 107 8.75 -6.35 -1.75
C TYR A 107 7.46 -5.73 -1.24
N ARG A 108 6.63 -6.52 -0.59
CA ARG A 108 5.33 -6.07 -0.07
C ARG A 108 5.54 -5.31 1.24
N GLN A 109 5.22 -4.03 1.24
CA GLN A 109 5.19 -3.20 2.43
C GLN A 109 3.74 -2.80 2.72
N VAL A 110 3.25 -3.10 3.92
CA VAL A 110 1.88 -2.80 4.32
C VAL A 110 1.82 -1.67 5.35
N ARG A 111 0.73 -0.93 5.34
CA ARG A 111 0.40 0.05 6.38
C ARG A 111 -1.11 0.26 6.46
N ALA A 112 -1.59 0.78 7.62
CA ALA A 112 -2.97 1.25 7.76
C ALA A 112 -3.15 2.63 7.13
N GLY A 113 -4.34 2.92 6.61
CA GLY A 113 -4.72 4.25 6.16
C GLY A 113 -5.04 5.17 7.34
N LEU A 114 -4.47 6.38 7.35
CA LEU A 114 -4.60 7.31 8.49
C LEU A 114 -6.04 7.80 8.69
N LEU A 115 -6.79 8.02 7.62
CA LEU A 115 -8.19 8.48 7.69
C LEU A 115 -9.14 7.44 8.31
N HIS A 116 -8.70 6.20 8.48
CA HIS A 116 -9.45 5.14 9.15
C HIS A 116 -9.37 5.27 10.68
N LEU A 117 -8.32 5.88 11.21
CA LEU A 117 -8.07 5.95 12.65
C LEU A 117 -9.01 6.91 13.35
N SER A 118 -9.59 6.45 14.46
CA SER A 118 -10.46 7.26 15.31
C SER A 118 -9.64 8.28 16.11
N PRO A 119 -10.17 9.49 16.39
CA PRO A 119 -9.56 10.40 17.35
C PRO A 119 -9.64 9.88 18.80
N ARG A 120 -10.34 8.78 19.07
CA ARG A 120 -10.42 8.15 20.40
C ARG A 120 -9.35 7.07 20.52
N GLY A 121 -8.33 7.28 21.36
CA GLY A 121 -7.13 6.46 21.44
C GLY A 121 -7.39 4.95 21.54
N ASN A 122 -8.28 4.48 22.43
CA ASN A 122 -8.58 3.05 22.54
C ASN A 122 -9.25 2.47 21.29
N ALA A 123 -10.09 3.24 20.61
CA ALA A 123 -10.68 2.83 19.35
C ALA A 123 -9.62 2.76 18.24
N ALA A 124 -8.73 3.75 18.18
CA ALA A 124 -7.62 3.79 17.23
C ALA A 124 -6.64 2.62 17.41
N LYS A 125 -6.30 2.27 18.66
CA LYS A 125 -5.49 1.09 18.98
C LYS A 125 -6.14 -0.21 18.49
N GLY A 126 -7.45 -0.36 18.69
CA GLY A 126 -8.21 -1.50 18.15
C GLY A 126 -8.24 -1.52 16.61
N GLN A 127 -8.38 -0.36 15.97
CA GLN A 127 -8.35 -0.23 14.52
C GLN A 127 -6.97 -0.57 13.94
N LEU A 128 -5.87 -0.12 14.58
CA LEU A 128 -4.51 -0.48 14.18
C LEU A 128 -4.29 -1.99 14.29
N ALA A 129 -4.72 -2.62 15.38
CA ALA A 129 -4.62 -4.07 15.56
C ALA A 129 -5.41 -4.83 14.47
N ALA A 130 -6.67 -4.47 14.23
CA ALA A 130 -7.52 -5.09 13.22
C ALA A 130 -6.95 -4.92 11.80
N SER A 131 -6.46 -3.72 11.46
CA SER A 131 -5.79 -3.45 10.20
C SER A 131 -4.54 -4.32 10.01
N THR A 132 -3.78 -4.53 11.08
CA THR A 132 -2.57 -5.38 11.05
C THR A 132 -2.94 -6.84 10.79
N VAL A 133 -3.93 -7.40 11.49
CA VAL A 133 -4.41 -8.78 11.22
C VAL A 133 -4.79 -8.93 9.75
N HIS A 134 -5.50 -7.95 9.21
CA HIS A 134 -5.95 -7.93 7.84
C HIS A 134 -4.78 -7.85 6.84
N ALA A 135 -3.81 -6.98 7.10
CA ALA A 135 -2.62 -6.81 6.27
C ALA A 135 -1.71 -8.05 6.25
N LEU A 136 -1.65 -8.82 7.32
CA LEU A 136 -0.86 -10.05 7.39
C LEU A 136 -1.34 -11.13 6.40
N GLN A 137 -2.58 -11.06 5.90
CA GLN A 137 -3.12 -11.99 4.91
C GLN A 137 -2.28 -12.00 3.61
N ILE A 138 -1.76 -10.85 3.20
CA ILE A 138 -0.94 -10.76 1.97
C ILE A 138 0.55 -11.09 2.19
N LYS A 139 0.91 -11.63 3.36
CA LYS A 139 2.28 -12.04 3.71
C LYS A 139 3.30 -10.94 3.42
N PRO A 140 3.25 -9.80 4.11
CA PRO A 140 4.14 -8.68 3.87
C PRO A 140 5.59 -9.01 4.28
N HIS A 141 6.56 -8.39 3.60
CA HIS A 141 7.97 -8.39 3.98
C HIS A 141 8.28 -7.29 4.98
N ILE A 142 7.52 -6.18 4.92
CA ILE A 142 7.72 -4.98 5.73
C ILE A 142 6.35 -4.52 6.25
N ILE A 143 6.29 -4.16 7.52
CA ILE A 143 5.14 -3.48 8.10
C ILE A 143 5.58 -2.08 8.49
N HIS A 144 5.03 -1.08 7.79
CA HIS A 144 5.17 0.32 8.15
C HIS A 144 4.14 0.62 9.24
N VAL A 145 4.60 0.68 10.49
CA VAL A 145 3.74 0.98 11.62
C VAL A 145 3.39 2.46 11.63
N VAL A 146 2.11 2.79 11.54
CA VAL A 146 1.61 4.16 11.72
C VAL A 146 1.28 4.38 13.19
N GLY A 147 1.45 5.61 13.68
CA GLY A 147 1.01 5.96 15.03
C GLY A 147 -0.51 5.87 15.16
N TYR A 148 -1.02 5.12 16.14
CA TYR A 148 -2.46 5.04 16.36
C TYR A 148 -3.10 6.42 16.62
N CYS A 149 -2.30 7.35 17.14
CA CYS A 149 -2.71 8.71 17.48
C CYS A 149 -2.86 9.66 16.28
N GLU A 150 -2.39 9.27 15.08
CA GLU A 150 -2.33 10.17 13.91
C GLU A 150 -3.71 10.63 13.39
N GLY A 151 -4.81 10.04 13.87
CA GLY A 151 -6.16 10.54 13.66
C GLY A 151 -6.57 11.71 14.57
N ASP A 152 -5.74 12.05 15.57
CA ASP A 152 -6.01 13.05 16.61
C ASP A 152 -4.87 14.08 16.72
N HIS A 153 -3.63 13.62 16.86
CA HIS A 153 -2.47 14.49 17.07
C HIS A 153 -1.19 13.91 16.44
N ALA A 154 -0.15 14.74 16.38
CA ALA A 154 1.18 14.30 15.93
C ALA A 154 1.79 13.33 16.93
N ALA A 155 2.31 12.19 16.43
CA ALA A 155 2.84 11.13 17.26
C ALA A 155 4.04 11.58 18.10
N GLU A 156 3.98 11.31 19.39
CA GLU A 156 5.13 11.39 20.31
C GLU A 156 5.84 10.03 20.38
N ALA A 157 7.01 9.99 21.03
CA ALA A 157 7.80 8.76 21.13
C ALA A 157 7.01 7.59 21.77
N GLN A 158 6.20 7.89 22.79
CA GLN A 158 5.39 6.88 23.48
C GLN A 158 4.31 6.30 22.56
N ASP A 159 3.66 7.12 21.74
CA ASP A 159 2.63 6.66 20.79
C ASP A 159 3.22 5.70 19.75
N VAL A 160 4.45 6.01 19.28
CA VAL A 160 5.17 5.14 18.34
C VAL A 160 5.53 3.80 18.98
N ILE A 161 6.04 3.83 20.21
CA ILE A 161 6.38 2.61 20.97
C ILE A 161 5.12 1.73 21.15
N GLU A 162 4.03 2.30 21.65
CA GLU A 162 2.78 1.58 21.86
C GLU A 162 2.21 1.03 20.54
N SER A 163 2.30 1.79 19.46
CA SER A 163 1.87 1.32 18.14
C SER A 163 2.68 0.12 17.67
N CYS A 164 3.99 0.13 17.88
CA CYS A 164 4.87 -1.00 17.58
C CYS A 164 4.55 -2.22 18.43
N GLU A 165 4.28 -2.03 19.73
CA GLU A 165 3.89 -3.11 20.65
C GLU A 165 2.57 -3.76 20.23
N ILE A 166 1.58 -2.96 19.82
CA ILE A 166 0.30 -3.46 19.28
C ILE A 166 0.55 -4.34 18.05
N VAL A 167 1.33 -3.84 17.09
CA VAL A 167 1.63 -4.59 15.86
C VAL A 167 2.40 -5.87 16.17
N GLN A 168 3.39 -5.84 17.05
CA GLN A 168 4.14 -7.02 17.48
C GLN A 168 3.24 -8.05 18.16
N GLY A 169 2.32 -7.63 19.03
CA GLY A 169 1.36 -8.50 19.68
C GLY A 169 0.44 -9.19 18.67
N VAL A 170 -0.03 -8.47 17.66
CA VAL A 170 -0.81 -9.05 16.56
C VAL A 170 -0.01 -10.09 15.78
N ILE A 171 1.24 -9.78 15.41
CA ILE A 171 2.10 -10.72 14.70
C ILE A 171 2.27 -12.01 15.51
N GLN A 172 2.54 -11.90 16.81
CA GLN A 172 2.70 -13.06 17.70
C GLN A 172 1.43 -13.93 17.74
N ASN A 173 0.26 -13.31 17.86
CA ASN A 173 -1.02 -14.02 17.83
C ASN A 173 -1.28 -14.74 16.50
N CYS A 174 -0.80 -14.17 15.40
CA CYS A 174 -0.99 -14.74 14.06
C CYS A 174 0.03 -15.83 13.70
N TYR A 175 1.08 -16.02 14.47
CA TYR A 175 2.07 -17.07 14.22
C TYR A 175 1.48 -18.49 14.23
N SER A 176 0.44 -18.71 15.02
CA SER A 176 -0.26 -20.00 15.10
C SER A 176 -1.20 -20.28 13.92
N GLY A 177 -1.36 -19.31 13.03
CA GLY A 177 -2.22 -19.36 11.85
C GLY A 177 -3.42 -18.43 11.95
N ASN A 178 -3.90 -17.99 10.80
CA ASN A 178 -5.11 -17.19 10.61
C ASN A 178 -6.05 -17.91 9.65
N ALA A 179 -7.34 -17.52 9.66
CA ALA A 179 -8.26 -17.90 8.62
C ALA A 179 -7.74 -17.39 7.25
N ASP A 180 -7.82 -18.22 6.23
CA ASP A 180 -7.44 -17.83 4.87
C ASP A 180 -8.56 -17.01 4.22
N SER A 181 -8.50 -15.70 4.39
CA SER A 181 -9.46 -14.78 3.76
C SER A 181 -9.18 -14.53 2.28
N LEU A 182 -8.01 -14.94 1.77
CA LEU A 182 -7.67 -14.73 0.35
C LEU A 182 -8.40 -15.72 -0.57
N SER A 183 -8.82 -16.86 -0.06
CA SER A 183 -9.61 -17.86 -0.78
C SER A 183 -11.12 -17.58 -0.74
N ASP A 184 -11.57 -16.54 -0.04
CA ASP A 184 -12.99 -16.13 -0.02
C ASP A 184 -13.48 -15.83 -1.45
N PRO A 185 -14.61 -16.42 -1.91
CA PRO A 185 -15.14 -16.19 -3.24
C PRO A 185 -15.40 -14.72 -3.56
N THR A 186 -15.80 -13.92 -2.57
CA THR A 186 -16.04 -12.48 -2.75
C THR A 186 -14.72 -11.73 -3.03
N VAL A 187 -13.64 -12.12 -2.35
CA VAL A 187 -12.30 -11.54 -2.56
C VAL A 187 -11.78 -11.89 -3.94
N THR A 188 -11.88 -13.16 -4.33
CA THR A 188 -11.36 -13.64 -5.62
C THR A 188 -12.15 -13.06 -6.80
N ALA A 189 -13.48 -13.02 -6.73
CA ALA A 189 -14.31 -12.43 -7.80
C ALA A 189 -14.00 -10.94 -7.99
N ARG A 190 -13.90 -10.18 -6.90
CA ARG A 190 -13.59 -8.75 -7.00
C ARG A 190 -12.16 -8.50 -7.49
N ARG A 191 -11.19 -9.32 -7.10
CA ARG A 191 -9.83 -9.27 -7.65
C ARG A 191 -9.84 -9.43 -9.17
N ASP A 192 -10.54 -10.42 -9.67
CA ASP A 192 -10.58 -10.74 -11.12
C ASP A 192 -11.25 -9.61 -11.92
N GLU A 193 -12.34 -9.05 -11.40
CA GLU A 193 -12.98 -7.86 -11.96
C GLU A 193 -12.01 -6.67 -12.04
N LEU A 194 -11.27 -6.40 -10.95
CA LEU A 194 -10.29 -5.30 -10.91
C LEU A 194 -9.12 -5.52 -11.88
N LEU A 195 -8.72 -6.76 -12.12
CA LEU A 195 -7.67 -7.07 -13.09
C LEU A 195 -8.18 -6.86 -14.52
N GLU A 196 -9.42 -7.23 -14.81
CA GLU A 196 -10.07 -6.96 -16.11
C GLU A 196 -10.17 -5.46 -16.38
N ASP A 197 -10.73 -4.70 -15.42
CA ASP A 197 -10.85 -3.25 -15.49
C ASP A 197 -9.49 -2.56 -15.66
N ALA A 198 -8.48 -2.98 -14.88
CA ALA A 198 -7.13 -2.43 -14.97
C ALA A 198 -6.49 -2.72 -16.33
N SER A 199 -6.68 -3.92 -16.87
CA SER A 199 -6.17 -4.28 -18.19
C SER A 199 -6.81 -3.45 -19.32
N ALA A 200 -8.06 -3.02 -19.16
CA ALA A 200 -8.73 -2.16 -20.12
C ALA A 200 -8.22 -0.69 -20.07
N ILE A 201 -7.62 -0.28 -18.97
CA ILE A 201 -7.06 1.07 -18.80
C ILE A 201 -5.57 1.14 -19.22
N LEU A 202 -4.83 0.05 -19.05
CA LEU A 202 -3.41 -0.07 -19.41
C LEU A 202 -3.21 -0.21 -20.93
#